data_5150e03505b0bfa39a5e2662b251e6e1
#
_entry.id   5150e03505b0bfa39a5e2662b251e6e1
#
_cell.length_a   1.000
_cell.length_b   1.000
_cell.length_c   1.000
_cell.angle_alpha   90.00
_cell.angle_beta   90.00
_cell.angle_gamma   90.00
#
_symmetry.space_group_name_H-M   'P 1'
#
loop_
_entity.id
_entity.type
_entity.pdbx_description
1 polymer ?
#
loop_
_entity_poly.entity_id
_entity_poly.type
_entity_poly.pdbx_seq_one_letter_code
_entity_poly.pdbx_strand_id
1 'polypeptide(L)'
;MKIIAVANQKGGVGKTTTSVNLAACLAARGVKTLLIDLDPQANATSALGLPTIDGHSIYEPLLGGAPISEKVVPTRWEHLWIIPGDLALAGAEIEVARADHHLTRLRAAFEPLRADATFDFVLLDCPPSLGILMTNALAAADELLIPLQCEYFALEGLSKIDHVV
;
A
#
# COMPACT_ATOMS: atom_id res chain seq x y z
N MET A 1 14.26 0.10 7.53
CA MET A 1 12.93 0.34 6.92
C MET A 1 12.03 -0.84 7.25
N LYS A 2 10.83 -0.59 7.80
CA LYS A 2 9.82 -1.60 8.10
C LYS A 2 8.59 -1.38 7.23
N ILE A 3 8.08 -2.44 6.59
CA ILE A 3 6.92 -2.39 5.69
C ILE A 3 5.73 -3.03 6.41
N ILE A 4 4.61 -2.30 6.51
CA ILE A 4 3.38 -2.76 7.15
C ILE A 4 2.24 -2.72 6.13
N ALA A 5 1.63 -3.87 5.84
CA ALA A 5 0.41 -3.91 5.05
C ALA A 5 -0.81 -3.67 5.95
N VAL A 6 -1.67 -2.73 5.56
CA VAL A 6 -2.96 -2.48 6.21
C VAL A 6 -4.03 -3.11 5.35
N ALA A 7 -4.48 -4.30 5.71
CA ALA A 7 -5.34 -5.12 4.87
C ALA A 7 -6.54 -5.69 5.64
N ASN A 8 -7.66 -5.77 4.96
CA ASN A 8 -8.84 -6.54 5.34
C ASN A 8 -9.72 -6.68 4.09
N GLN A 9 -10.28 -7.87 3.87
CA GLN A 9 -11.17 -8.14 2.75
C GLN A 9 -12.50 -7.39 2.84
N LYS A 10 -12.95 -7.08 4.06
CA LYS A 10 -14.21 -6.35 4.26
C LYS A 10 -14.01 -4.87 3.91
N GLY A 11 -14.89 -4.36 3.03
CA GLY A 11 -14.98 -2.91 2.76
C GLY A 11 -15.47 -2.13 3.99
N GLY A 12 -15.08 -0.86 4.12
CA GLY A 12 -15.60 0.04 5.15
C GLY A 12 -15.10 -0.21 6.58
N VAL A 13 -14.13 -1.10 6.81
CA VAL A 13 -13.57 -1.38 8.17
C VAL A 13 -12.54 -0.36 8.65
N GLY A 14 -12.25 0.66 7.84
CA GLY A 14 -11.32 1.72 8.21
C GLY A 14 -9.86 1.48 7.80
N LYS A 15 -9.56 0.66 6.79
CA LYS A 15 -8.19 0.45 6.28
C LYS A 15 -7.51 1.78 5.96
N THR A 16 -8.04 2.51 5.00
CA THR A 16 -7.51 3.80 4.55
C THR A 16 -7.45 4.82 5.68
N THR A 17 -8.51 4.88 6.52
CA THR A 17 -8.50 5.76 7.71
C THR A 17 -7.34 5.42 8.64
N THR A 18 -7.10 4.13 8.90
CA THR A 18 -6.00 3.67 9.74
C THR A 18 -4.65 3.98 9.10
N SER A 19 -4.47 3.66 7.81
CA SER A 19 -3.23 3.90 7.06
C SER A 19 -2.84 5.38 7.10
N VAL A 20 -3.76 6.27 6.73
CA VAL A 20 -3.51 7.72 6.67
C VAL A 20 -3.21 8.30 8.04
N ASN A 21 -4.02 7.98 9.06
CA ASN A 21 -3.81 8.52 10.40
C ASN A 21 -2.55 7.98 11.06
N LEU A 22 -2.24 6.69 10.90
CA LEU A 22 -1.01 6.10 11.41
C LEU A 22 0.22 6.75 10.75
N ALA A 23 0.21 6.91 9.41
CA ALA A 23 1.28 7.59 8.69
C ALA A 23 1.49 9.03 9.19
N ALA A 24 0.40 9.79 9.33
CA ALA A 24 0.47 11.16 9.83
C ALA A 24 0.97 11.23 11.29
N CYS A 25 0.55 10.31 12.16
CA CYS A 25 1.00 10.24 13.54
C CYS A 25 2.49 9.87 13.66
N LEU A 26 3.01 8.99 12.81
CA LEU A 26 4.44 8.65 12.76
C LEU A 26 5.24 9.86 12.27
N ALA A 27 4.83 10.48 11.19
CA ALA A 27 5.47 11.66 10.63
C ALA A 27 5.51 12.84 11.63
N ALA A 28 4.42 13.08 12.35
CA ALA A 28 4.36 14.10 13.41
C ALA A 28 5.34 13.86 14.57
N ARG A 29 5.88 12.65 14.69
CA ARG A 29 6.95 12.29 15.64
C ARG A 29 8.35 12.30 15.02
N GLY A 30 8.50 12.84 13.81
CA GLY A 30 9.77 12.92 13.09
C GLY A 30 10.20 11.60 12.43
N VAL A 31 9.31 10.61 12.34
CA VAL A 31 9.58 9.30 11.72
C VAL A 31 9.34 9.41 10.21
N LYS A 32 10.36 9.13 9.40
CA LYS A 32 10.25 9.19 7.94
C LYS A 32 9.33 8.09 7.43
N THR A 33 8.14 8.47 7.00
CA THR A 33 7.07 7.55 6.64
C THR A 33 6.65 7.71 5.18
N LEU A 34 6.60 6.60 4.44
CA LEU A 34 6.04 6.52 3.11
C LEU A 34 4.69 5.80 3.19
N LEU A 35 3.63 6.42 2.68
CA LEU A 35 2.34 5.78 2.45
C LEU A 35 2.26 5.36 0.98
N ILE A 36 1.79 4.15 0.68
CA ILE A 36 1.54 3.69 -0.68
C ILE A 36 0.07 3.32 -0.80
N ASP A 37 -0.63 4.04 -1.67
CA ASP A 37 -2.04 3.80 -1.96
C ASP A 37 -2.15 2.74 -3.08
N LEU A 38 -2.55 1.53 -2.70
CA LEU A 38 -2.72 0.40 -3.62
C LEU A 38 -4.16 0.24 -4.12
N ASP A 39 -5.08 1.11 -3.68
CA ASP A 39 -6.47 1.06 -4.12
C ASP A 39 -6.65 1.90 -5.40
N PRO A 40 -7.20 1.33 -6.51
CA PRO A 40 -7.55 2.10 -7.70
C PRO A 40 -8.49 3.29 -7.44
N GLN A 41 -9.22 3.28 -6.32
CA GLN A 41 -10.08 4.39 -5.92
C GLN A 41 -9.32 5.59 -5.34
N ALA A 42 -8.03 5.46 -5.07
CA ALA A 42 -7.14 6.52 -4.57
C ALA A 42 -7.66 7.28 -3.33
N ASN A 43 -8.27 6.54 -2.41
CA ASN A 43 -8.88 7.15 -1.22
C ASN A 43 -7.83 7.69 -0.24
N ALA A 44 -6.68 7.03 -0.07
CA ALA A 44 -5.59 7.53 0.77
C ALA A 44 -4.96 8.78 0.16
N THR A 45 -4.79 8.81 -1.15
CA THR A 45 -4.31 9.95 -1.92
C THR A 45 -5.19 11.18 -1.71
N SER A 46 -6.50 11.00 -1.91
CA SER A 46 -7.49 12.05 -1.70
C SER A 46 -7.56 12.54 -0.25
N ALA A 47 -7.44 11.64 0.73
CA ALA A 47 -7.46 11.98 2.15
C ALA A 47 -6.25 12.85 2.56
N LEU A 48 -5.11 12.71 1.89
CA LEU A 48 -3.94 13.58 2.06
C LEU A 48 -4.04 14.89 1.25
N GLY A 49 -5.15 15.13 0.55
CA GLY A 49 -5.39 16.35 -0.21
C GLY A 49 -4.58 16.44 -1.50
N LEU A 50 -4.12 15.32 -2.03
CA LEU A 50 -3.39 15.26 -3.29
C LEU A 50 -4.33 14.87 -4.43
N PRO A 51 -4.13 15.45 -5.65
CA PRO A 51 -4.80 14.96 -6.84
C PRO A 51 -4.25 13.59 -7.23
N THR A 52 -5.05 12.80 -7.93
CA THR A 52 -4.55 11.65 -8.68
C THR A 52 -3.69 12.16 -9.84
N ILE A 53 -2.50 11.62 -10.01
CA ILE A 53 -1.57 12.00 -11.08
C ILE A 53 -1.33 10.76 -11.92
N ASP A 54 -1.76 10.78 -13.16
CA ASP A 54 -1.57 9.67 -14.08
C ASP A 54 -0.09 9.28 -14.19
N GLY A 55 0.19 7.99 -14.10
CA GLY A 55 1.54 7.43 -14.17
C GLY A 55 2.40 7.63 -12.91
N HIS A 56 1.85 8.13 -11.80
CA HIS A 56 2.58 8.27 -10.53
C HIS A 56 2.26 7.17 -9.51
N SER A 57 1.41 6.22 -9.86
CA SER A 57 1.14 5.07 -8.99
C SER A 57 2.25 4.02 -9.03
N ILE A 58 2.09 3.00 -8.20
CA ILE A 58 2.97 1.84 -8.16
C ILE A 58 2.86 0.94 -9.41
N TYR A 59 1.96 1.25 -10.36
CA TYR A 59 1.67 0.44 -11.53
C TYR A 59 2.92 0.09 -12.34
N GLU A 60 3.68 1.09 -12.78
CA GLU A 60 4.90 0.87 -13.57
C GLU A 60 5.99 0.13 -12.78
N PRO A 61 6.28 0.45 -11.51
CA PRO A 61 7.21 -0.34 -10.69
C PRO A 61 6.80 -1.81 -10.54
N LEU A 62 5.51 -2.13 -10.43
CA LEU A 62 5.04 -3.52 -10.38
C LEU A 62 5.34 -4.29 -11.68
N LEU A 63 5.33 -3.61 -12.83
CA LEU A 63 5.67 -4.19 -14.12
C LEU A 63 7.18 -4.16 -14.41
N GLY A 64 7.98 -3.50 -13.58
CA GLY A 64 9.44 -3.33 -13.79
C GLY A 64 9.75 -2.21 -14.78
N GLY A 65 8.80 -1.33 -15.09
CA GLY A 65 8.96 -0.23 -16.05
C GLY A 65 9.61 1.03 -15.48
N ALA A 66 9.65 1.18 -14.14
CA ALA A 66 10.25 2.34 -13.48
C ALA A 66 10.70 2.01 -12.06
N PRO A 67 11.72 2.71 -11.52
CA PRO A 67 12.08 2.62 -10.12
C PRO A 67 10.96 3.15 -9.21
N ILE A 68 10.71 2.46 -8.10
CA ILE A 68 9.69 2.88 -7.12
C ILE A 68 9.96 4.26 -6.55
N SER A 69 11.23 4.67 -6.41
CA SER A 69 11.66 5.97 -5.90
C SER A 69 11.18 7.15 -6.76
N GLU A 70 10.98 6.96 -8.06
CA GLU A 70 10.48 8.00 -8.97
C GLU A 70 9.00 8.31 -8.77
N LYS A 71 8.26 7.43 -8.10
CA LYS A 71 6.83 7.59 -7.83
C LYS A 71 6.54 8.27 -6.48
N VAL A 72 7.57 8.51 -5.68
CA VAL A 72 7.43 9.12 -4.36
C VAL A 72 7.16 10.61 -4.48
N VAL A 73 6.04 11.05 -3.91
CA VAL A 73 5.59 12.45 -3.91
C VAL A 73 5.61 12.99 -2.46
N PRO A 74 6.18 14.17 -2.21
CA PRO A 74 6.08 14.79 -0.90
C PRO A 74 4.64 15.23 -0.61
N THR A 75 4.26 15.15 0.67
CA THR A 75 2.99 15.70 1.14
C THR A 75 3.20 17.08 1.77
N ARG A 76 2.13 17.74 2.21
CA ARG A 76 2.20 18.99 2.97
C ARG A 76 2.73 18.80 4.42
N TRP A 77 2.82 17.57 4.89
CA TRP A 77 3.33 17.25 6.22
C TRP A 77 4.81 16.86 6.13
N GLU A 78 5.60 17.42 7.00
CA GLU A 78 7.01 17.06 7.16
C GLU A 78 7.12 15.56 7.53
N HIS A 79 8.13 14.88 7.03
CA HIS A 79 8.39 13.44 7.23
C HIS A 79 7.31 12.48 6.67
N LEU A 80 6.34 12.96 5.87
CA LEU A 80 5.35 12.13 5.21
C LEU A 80 5.42 12.27 3.69
N TRP A 81 5.60 11.16 3.01
CA TRP A 81 5.55 11.02 1.55
C TRP A 81 4.48 10.01 1.17
N ILE A 82 4.06 10.06 -0.09
CA ILE A 82 3.09 9.10 -0.65
C ILE A 82 3.52 8.65 -2.05
N ILE A 83 3.20 7.40 -2.38
CA ILE A 83 3.00 6.98 -3.77
C ILE A 83 1.49 6.96 -3.99
N PRO A 84 0.95 7.84 -4.86
CA PRO A 84 -0.49 7.96 -5.06
C PRO A 84 -1.09 6.70 -5.68
N GLY A 85 -2.36 6.47 -5.41
CA GLY A 85 -3.19 5.54 -6.18
C GLY A 85 -3.73 6.21 -7.44
N ASP A 86 -4.01 5.41 -8.47
CA ASP A 86 -4.71 5.84 -9.68
C ASP A 86 -5.52 4.69 -10.30
N LEU A 87 -6.34 5.02 -11.30
CA LEU A 87 -7.18 4.04 -11.99
C LEU A 87 -6.38 2.97 -12.77
N ALA A 88 -5.12 3.25 -13.14
CA ALA A 88 -4.27 2.28 -13.84
C ALA A 88 -4.02 1.02 -13.00
N LEU A 89 -4.07 1.13 -11.67
CA LEU A 89 -3.96 -0.01 -10.75
C LEU A 89 -5.03 -1.09 -11.00
N ALA A 90 -6.19 -0.73 -11.54
CA ALA A 90 -7.19 -1.72 -11.95
C ALA A 90 -6.69 -2.59 -13.12
N GLY A 91 -5.89 -2.03 -14.02
CA GLY A 91 -5.21 -2.76 -15.09
C GLY A 91 -4.08 -3.67 -14.57
N ALA A 92 -3.39 -3.24 -13.52
CA ALA A 92 -2.31 -4.00 -12.89
C ALA A 92 -2.78 -5.39 -12.40
N GLU A 93 -4.02 -5.53 -11.96
CA GLU A 93 -4.62 -6.82 -11.55
C GLU A 93 -4.48 -7.88 -12.66
N ILE A 94 -4.61 -7.50 -13.92
CA ILE A 94 -4.55 -8.43 -15.06
C ILE A 94 -3.11 -8.59 -15.55
N GLU A 95 -2.36 -7.48 -15.68
CA GLU A 95 -1.03 -7.49 -16.29
C GLU A 95 0.02 -8.10 -15.36
N VAL A 96 0.00 -7.74 -14.08
CA VAL A 96 0.91 -8.31 -13.08
C VAL A 96 0.67 -9.82 -12.93
N ALA A 97 -0.61 -10.26 -12.95
CA ALA A 97 -0.93 -11.70 -12.84
C ALA A 97 -0.34 -12.55 -13.97
N ARG A 98 -0.01 -11.95 -15.12
CA ARG A 98 0.62 -12.63 -16.27
C ARG A 98 2.15 -12.54 -16.28
N ALA A 99 2.71 -11.74 -15.40
CA ALA A 99 4.14 -11.52 -15.36
C ALA A 99 4.87 -12.61 -14.57
N ASP A 100 6.15 -12.84 -14.89
CA ASP A 100 7.01 -13.71 -14.10
C ASP A 100 7.14 -13.17 -12.67
N HIS A 101 7.16 -14.08 -11.69
CA HIS A 101 7.23 -13.73 -10.27
C HIS A 101 6.10 -12.80 -9.80
N HIS A 102 4.92 -12.93 -10.40
CA HIS A 102 3.76 -12.04 -10.21
C HIS A 102 3.34 -11.83 -8.75
N LEU A 103 3.63 -12.76 -7.83
CA LEU A 103 3.28 -12.64 -6.41
C LEU A 103 4.28 -11.82 -5.59
N THR A 104 5.49 -11.56 -6.10
CA THR A 104 6.58 -10.94 -5.35
C THR A 104 7.16 -9.69 -6.02
N ARG A 105 6.47 -9.15 -7.01
CA ARG A 105 6.90 -7.98 -7.77
C ARG A 105 7.10 -6.75 -6.91
N LEU A 106 6.16 -6.48 -6.00
CA LEU A 106 6.27 -5.35 -5.09
C LEU A 106 7.44 -5.51 -4.12
N ARG A 107 7.67 -6.72 -3.63
CA ARG A 107 8.85 -7.03 -2.80
C ARG A 107 10.15 -6.71 -3.52
N ALA A 108 10.27 -7.15 -4.77
CA ALA A 108 11.45 -6.85 -5.60
C ALA A 108 11.61 -5.36 -5.86
N ALA A 109 10.52 -4.62 -6.10
CA ALA A 109 10.54 -3.18 -6.31
C ALA A 109 11.03 -2.41 -5.06
N PHE A 110 10.87 -2.96 -3.84
CA PHE A 110 11.34 -2.34 -2.59
C PHE A 110 12.82 -2.52 -2.31
N GLU A 111 13.52 -3.45 -2.95
CA GLU A 111 14.94 -3.73 -2.65
C GLU A 111 15.84 -2.48 -2.69
N PRO A 112 15.74 -1.57 -3.68
CA PRO A 112 16.52 -0.34 -3.68
C PRO A 112 16.22 0.58 -2.48
N LEU A 113 14.94 0.77 -2.14
CA LEU A 113 14.54 1.59 -0.99
C LEU A 113 14.98 1.00 0.35
N ARG A 114 15.01 -0.33 0.46
CA ARG A 114 15.55 -1.03 1.64
C ARG A 114 17.05 -0.80 1.78
N ALA A 115 17.79 -0.87 0.69
CA ALA A 115 19.24 -0.66 0.69
C ALA A 115 19.62 0.77 1.08
N ASP A 116 18.88 1.76 0.58
CA ASP A 116 19.12 3.18 0.86
C ASP A 116 18.63 3.62 2.24
N ALA A 117 17.81 2.82 2.91
CA ALA A 117 17.19 3.11 4.21
C ALA A 117 16.55 4.52 4.28
N THR A 118 15.96 4.97 3.15
CA THR A 118 15.41 6.33 3.00
C THR A 118 14.25 6.60 3.96
N PHE A 119 13.45 5.58 4.23
CA PHE A 119 12.28 5.65 5.12
C PHE A 119 12.46 4.72 6.32
N ASP A 120 11.88 5.11 7.45
CA ASP A 120 11.81 4.26 8.64
C ASP A 120 10.65 3.27 8.51
N PHE A 121 9.49 3.77 8.06
CA PHE A 121 8.28 2.97 7.84
C PHE A 121 7.70 3.19 6.44
N VAL A 122 7.16 2.09 5.88
CA VAL A 122 6.31 2.10 4.69
C VAL A 122 4.97 1.47 5.05
N LEU A 123 3.88 2.19 4.82
CA LEU A 123 2.51 1.69 5.03
C LEU A 123 1.89 1.41 3.67
N LEU A 124 1.34 0.21 3.48
CA LEU A 124 0.63 -0.18 2.27
C LEU A 124 -0.87 -0.15 2.55
N ASP A 125 -1.60 0.82 1.98
CA ASP A 125 -3.07 0.86 2.04
C ASP A 125 -3.65 -0.08 0.98
N CYS A 126 -4.14 -1.23 1.41
CA CYS A 126 -4.55 -2.30 0.52
C CYS A 126 -6.01 -2.14 0.07
N PRO A 127 -6.32 -2.50 -1.21
CA PRO A 127 -7.70 -2.57 -1.68
C PRO A 127 -8.52 -3.62 -0.92
N PRO A 128 -9.86 -3.58 -0.99
CA PRO A 128 -10.71 -4.56 -0.29
C PRO A 128 -10.76 -5.94 -0.97
N SER A 129 -10.19 -6.08 -2.18
CA SER A 129 -10.17 -7.34 -2.94
C SER A 129 -8.95 -8.19 -2.58
N LEU A 130 -9.12 -9.51 -2.52
CA LEU A 130 -8.01 -10.49 -2.43
C LEU A 130 -7.39 -10.73 -3.82
N GLY A 131 -7.06 -9.64 -4.53
CA GLY A 131 -6.44 -9.70 -5.85
C GLY A 131 -4.92 -9.70 -5.78
N ILE A 132 -4.30 -9.56 -6.95
CA ILE A 132 -2.85 -9.60 -7.10
C ILE A 132 -2.16 -8.45 -6.36
N LEU A 133 -2.80 -7.27 -6.25
CA LEU A 133 -2.24 -6.13 -5.52
C LEU A 133 -2.14 -6.42 -4.02
N MET A 134 -3.20 -6.96 -3.42
CA MET A 134 -3.16 -7.35 -2.00
C MET A 134 -2.14 -8.46 -1.76
N THR A 135 -2.07 -9.48 -2.62
CA THR A 135 -1.09 -10.57 -2.49
C THR A 135 0.34 -10.03 -2.56
N ASN A 136 0.62 -9.11 -3.48
CA ASN A 136 1.92 -8.45 -3.56
C ASN A 136 2.24 -7.61 -2.31
N ALA A 137 1.25 -6.91 -1.76
CA ALA A 137 1.41 -6.16 -0.51
C ALA A 137 1.78 -7.08 0.65
N LEU A 138 1.08 -8.20 0.81
CA LEU A 138 1.36 -9.20 1.85
C LEU A 138 2.74 -9.83 1.68
N ALA A 139 3.14 -10.17 0.44
CA ALA A 139 4.46 -10.75 0.16
C ALA A 139 5.62 -9.76 0.38
N ALA A 140 5.36 -8.46 0.30
CA ALA A 140 6.37 -7.41 0.50
C ALA A 140 6.46 -6.95 1.97
N ALA A 141 5.40 -7.12 2.75
CA ALA A 141 5.29 -6.63 4.11
C ALA A 141 6.12 -7.44 5.11
N ASP A 142 6.65 -6.75 6.12
CA ASP A 142 7.27 -7.36 7.30
C ASP A 142 6.23 -7.63 8.40
N GLU A 143 5.12 -6.85 8.40
CA GLU A 143 4.01 -6.98 9.35
C GLU A 143 2.67 -6.70 8.67
N LEU A 144 1.62 -7.32 9.20
CA LEU A 144 0.24 -7.14 8.78
C LEU A 144 -0.57 -6.48 9.88
N LEU A 145 -1.22 -5.34 9.57
CA LEU A 145 -2.18 -4.68 10.42
C LEU A 145 -3.58 -4.89 9.86
N ILE A 146 -4.45 -5.51 10.66
CA ILE A 146 -5.82 -5.84 10.25
C ILE A 146 -6.79 -4.99 11.07
N PRO A 147 -7.35 -3.89 10.52
CA PRO A 147 -8.43 -3.16 11.16
C PRO A 147 -9.67 -4.03 11.28
N LEU A 148 -10.20 -4.19 12.48
CA LEU A 148 -11.40 -4.98 12.75
C LEU A 148 -12.46 -4.10 13.41
N GLN A 149 -13.68 -4.20 12.93
CA GLN A 149 -14.85 -3.65 13.62
C GLN A 149 -15.36 -4.65 14.64
N CYS A 150 -15.84 -4.19 15.79
CA CYS A 150 -16.43 -5.06 16.83
C CYS A 150 -17.84 -5.53 16.43
N GLU A 151 -17.93 -6.26 15.32
CA GLU A 151 -19.16 -6.81 14.75
C GLU A 151 -19.06 -8.34 14.58
N TYR A 152 -20.20 -9.03 14.62
CA TYR A 152 -20.26 -10.48 14.53
C TYR A 152 -19.54 -11.05 13.31
N PHE A 153 -19.67 -10.42 12.14
CA PHE A 153 -19.05 -10.87 10.87
C PHE A 153 -17.56 -10.49 10.71
N ALA A 154 -16.96 -9.79 11.67
CA ALA A 154 -15.55 -9.41 11.58
C ALA A 154 -14.60 -10.61 11.63
N LEU A 155 -14.97 -11.65 12.36
CA LEU A 155 -14.19 -12.90 12.50
C LEU A 155 -14.14 -13.71 11.19
N GLU A 156 -15.18 -13.64 10.37
CA GLU A 156 -15.20 -14.32 9.06
C GLU A 156 -14.18 -13.72 8.09
N GLY A 157 -14.01 -12.38 8.11
CA GLY A 157 -13.00 -11.68 7.32
C GLY A 157 -11.57 -12.04 7.74
N LEU A 158 -11.33 -12.25 9.04
CA LEU A 158 -10.04 -12.63 9.57
C LEU A 158 -9.62 -14.03 9.12
N SER A 159 -10.53 -15.00 9.18
CA SER A 159 -10.28 -16.38 8.74
C SER A 159 -9.87 -16.48 7.26
N LYS A 160 -10.41 -15.60 6.40
CA LYS A 160 -10.05 -15.58 4.98
C LYS A 160 -8.65 -15.02 4.71
N ILE A 161 -8.17 -14.09 5.53
CA ILE A 161 -6.80 -13.54 5.41
C ILE A 161 -5.78 -14.56 5.93
N ASP A 162 -6.08 -15.27 7.02
CA ASP A 162 -5.22 -16.29 7.61
C ASP A 162 -4.91 -17.46 6.65
N HIS A 163 -5.74 -17.69 5.65
CA HIS A 163 -5.48 -18.69 4.60
C HIS A 163 -4.57 -18.21 3.46
N VAL A 164 -4.25 -16.92 3.40
CA VAL A 164 -3.44 -16.30 2.32
C VAL A 164 -2.03 -15.96 2.81
N VAL A 165 -1.84 -15.81 4.11
CA VAL A 165 -0.55 -15.55 4.77
C VAL A 165 0.12 -16.85 5.15
#